data_2ee6467afdeab67301ee2ee277ce0e3f
#
_entry.id   2ee6467afdeab67301ee2ee277ce0e3f
#
_cell.length_a   1.000
_cell.length_b   1.000
_cell.length_c   1.000
_cell.angle_alpha   90.00
_cell.angle_beta   90.00
_cell.angle_gamma   90.00
#
_symmetry.space_group_name_H-M   'P 1'
#
loop_
_entity.id
_entity.type
_entity.pdbx_description
1 polymer ?
#
loop_
_entity_poly.entity_id
_entity_poly.type
_entity_poly.pdbx_seq_one_letter_code
_entity_poly.pdbx_strand_id
1 'polypeptide(L)'
;MVKENKAGKLTGFEIAELQKNARSKLGEYKKTYDIIGVQVFSMLGLCARIIYYPLGGDAPWGFTRMIGSKGEEVGDKPFVAINTSIPVDCQVFAAAHELYHIWYDDKADIVPATLLDESHEGRNELKANRFAAEFLVDAALLRQEMELYGISPNKITIKDILILASLFIVPYRTMVKRLQEIDVIDTKNKERFLAESDENIAKYRKRYSVPIPETDGRIAMDNMVELAVSAYEAELITYEKLEYLLSVSSLKPEDVGVKEPPVHKFPSDEELDSIMDE
;
A
#
# COMPACT_ATOMS: atom_id res chain seq x y z
N MET A 1 -8.91 -10.52 -36.03
CA MET A 1 -8.95 -9.10 -35.57
C MET A 1 -9.78 -9.07 -34.31
N VAL A 2 -9.13 -9.16 -33.15
CA VAL A 2 -9.76 -8.98 -31.84
C VAL A 2 -9.94 -7.46 -31.69
N LYS A 3 -11.18 -6.99 -31.55
CA LYS A 3 -11.44 -5.60 -31.24
C LYS A 3 -10.89 -5.33 -29.83
N GLU A 4 -9.84 -4.54 -29.73
CA GLU A 4 -9.38 -3.95 -28.48
C GLU A 4 -10.57 -3.16 -27.88
N ASN A 5 -11.12 -3.69 -26.80
CA ASN A 5 -12.12 -2.98 -26.01
C ASN A 5 -11.36 -1.92 -25.22
N LYS A 6 -11.26 -0.69 -25.74
CA LYS A 6 -10.83 0.46 -24.93
C LYS A 6 -11.81 0.56 -23.76
N ALA A 7 -11.30 0.41 -22.54
CA ALA A 7 -12.08 0.59 -21.33
C ALA A 7 -12.67 2.02 -21.36
N GLY A 8 -13.99 2.12 -21.52
CA GLY A 8 -14.67 3.40 -21.55
C GLY A 8 -14.63 4.06 -20.16
N LYS A 9 -14.85 5.37 -20.10
CA LYS A 9 -14.98 6.10 -18.84
C LYS A 9 -16.06 5.46 -17.95
N LEU A 10 -15.88 5.52 -16.62
CA LEU A 10 -16.90 5.12 -15.66
C LEU A 10 -18.17 5.95 -15.85
N THR A 11 -19.32 5.29 -15.76
CA THR A 11 -20.63 5.96 -15.81
C THR A 11 -20.91 6.71 -14.50
N GLY A 12 -21.82 7.69 -14.54
CA GLY A 12 -22.24 8.41 -13.33
C GLY A 12 -22.83 7.48 -12.26
N PHE A 13 -23.51 6.39 -12.68
CA PHE A 13 -24.04 5.38 -11.77
C PHE A 13 -22.90 4.63 -11.02
N GLU A 14 -21.89 4.15 -11.75
CA GLU A 14 -20.73 3.47 -11.15
C GLU A 14 -19.95 4.39 -10.21
N ILE A 15 -19.77 5.66 -10.59
CA ILE A 15 -19.14 6.64 -9.72
C ILE A 15 -19.92 6.81 -8.40
N ALA A 16 -21.26 6.96 -8.48
CA ALA A 16 -22.11 7.08 -7.30
C ALA A 16 -22.07 5.82 -6.41
N GLU A 17 -22.01 4.63 -7.02
CA GLU A 17 -21.84 3.36 -6.32
C GLU A 17 -20.50 3.29 -5.58
N LEU A 18 -19.40 3.65 -6.24
CA LEU A 18 -18.07 3.66 -5.64
C LEU A 18 -17.96 4.66 -4.48
N GLN A 19 -18.59 5.84 -4.61
CA GLN A 19 -18.69 6.83 -3.53
C GLN A 19 -19.44 6.27 -2.33
N LYS A 20 -20.59 5.63 -2.57
CA LYS A 20 -21.36 4.96 -1.52
C LYS A 20 -20.55 3.87 -0.83
N ASN A 21 -19.87 3.04 -1.62
CA ASN A 21 -19.03 1.94 -1.11
C ASN A 21 -17.86 2.45 -0.26
N ALA A 22 -17.16 3.48 -0.71
CA ALA A 22 -16.07 4.10 0.06
C ALA A 22 -16.58 4.66 1.40
N ARG A 23 -17.68 5.41 1.39
CA ARG A 23 -18.29 5.95 2.62
C ARG A 23 -18.79 4.85 3.56
N SER A 24 -19.37 3.78 3.03
CA SER A 24 -19.81 2.64 3.83
C SER A 24 -18.63 2.00 4.56
N LYS A 25 -17.52 1.77 3.85
CA LYS A 25 -16.30 1.23 4.46
C LYS A 25 -15.69 2.17 5.49
N LEU A 26 -15.60 3.46 5.20
CA LEU A 26 -15.17 4.45 6.19
C LEU A 26 -16.04 4.41 7.46
N GLY A 27 -17.36 4.24 7.31
CA GLY A 27 -18.28 4.09 8.43
C GLY A 27 -18.05 2.81 9.23
N GLU A 28 -17.86 1.66 8.58
CA GLU A 28 -17.54 0.38 9.20
C GLU A 28 -16.28 0.45 10.07
N TYR A 29 -15.24 1.14 9.58
CA TYR A 29 -13.97 1.35 10.30
C TYR A 29 -14.00 2.56 11.25
N LYS A 30 -15.14 3.26 11.38
CA LYS A 30 -15.30 4.48 12.22
C LYS A 30 -14.34 5.61 11.84
N LYS A 31 -14.10 5.78 10.54
CA LYS A 31 -13.16 6.75 9.95
C LYS A 31 -13.82 7.78 9.02
N THR A 32 -15.12 8.00 9.15
CA THR A 32 -15.91 8.86 8.26
C THR A 32 -15.41 10.32 8.22
N TYR A 33 -14.78 10.78 9.28
CA TYR A 33 -14.30 12.16 9.41
C TYR A 33 -12.78 12.27 9.59
N ASP A 34 -12.06 11.17 9.35
CA ASP A 34 -10.62 11.11 9.52
C ASP A 34 -9.91 11.12 8.17
N ILE A 35 -8.75 11.76 8.12
CA ILE A 35 -7.80 11.55 7.03
C ILE A 35 -7.16 10.17 7.22
N ILE A 36 -7.36 9.28 6.27
CA ILE A 36 -6.91 7.89 6.36
C ILE A 36 -5.39 7.76 6.30
N GLY A 37 -4.78 8.30 5.24
CA GLY A 37 -3.34 8.24 5.06
C GLY A 37 -2.76 6.85 5.32
N VAL A 38 -1.70 6.76 6.10
CA VAL A 38 -1.01 5.49 6.44
C VAL A 38 -1.86 4.49 7.25
N GLN A 39 -2.98 4.91 7.83
CA GLN A 39 -3.89 4.00 8.55
C GLN A 39 -4.51 2.95 7.61
N VAL A 40 -4.49 3.19 6.30
CA VAL A 40 -4.94 2.21 5.29
C VAL A 40 -4.20 0.87 5.41
N PHE A 41 -2.92 0.88 5.80
CA PHE A 41 -2.16 -0.37 5.99
C PHE A 41 -2.72 -1.20 7.15
N SER A 42 -3.11 -0.56 8.25
CA SER A 42 -3.77 -1.27 9.35
C SER A 42 -5.12 -1.84 8.93
N MET A 43 -5.89 -1.11 8.13
CA MET A 43 -7.16 -1.62 7.58
C MET A 43 -6.93 -2.81 6.64
N LEU A 44 -5.89 -2.72 5.78
CA LEU A 44 -5.52 -3.81 4.89
C LEU A 44 -5.10 -5.07 5.68
N GLY A 45 -4.32 -4.93 6.75
CA GLY A 45 -3.91 -6.04 7.64
C GLY A 45 -5.07 -6.76 8.33
N LEU A 46 -6.21 -6.07 8.55
CA LEU A 46 -7.43 -6.73 9.04
C LEU A 46 -8.03 -7.67 7.99
N CYS A 47 -7.86 -7.38 6.69
CA CYS A 47 -8.49 -8.09 5.57
C CYS A 47 -7.55 -9.05 4.85
N ALA A 48 -6.24 -8.81 4.88
CA ALA A 48 -5.24 -9.53 4.09
C ALA A 48 -3.96 -9.79 4.89
N ARG A 49 -3.09 -10.68 4.37
CA ARG A 49 -1.70 -10.81 4.80
C ARG A 49 -0.84 -9.91 3.90
N ILE A 50 -0.14 -8.95 4.50
CA ILE A 50 0.62 -7.96 3.73
C ILE A 50 2.07 -8.39 3.61
N ILE A 51 2.60 -8.28 2.39
CA ILE A 51 4.02 -8.43 2.09
C ILE A 51 4.52 -7.07 1.60
N TYR A 52 5.44 -6.49 2.32
CA TYR A 52 6.17 -5.28 1.91
C TYR A 52 7.49 -5.71 1.29
N TYR A 53 7.71 -5.35 0.01
CA TYR A 53 8.93 -5.75 -0.68
C TYR A 53 9.32 -4.72 -1.75
N PRO A 54 10.63 -4.39 -1.91
CA PRO A 54 11.12 -3.48 -2.93
C PRO A 54 11.15 -4.18 -4.30
N LEU A 55 10.04 -4.08 -5.05
CA LEU A 55 9.89 -4.72 -6.37
C LEU A 55 10.61 -3.96 -7.50
N GLY A 56 11.05 -2.71 -7.26
CA GLY A 56 11.62 -1.82 -8.26
C GLY A 56 10.64 -0.75 -8.75
N GLY A 57 11.18 0.33 -9.34
CA GLY A 57 10.38 1.50 -9.73
C GLY A 57 9.41 1.25 -10.89
N ASP A 58 9.74 0.31 -11.78
CA ASP A 58 8.92 -0.05 -12.96
C ASP A 58 7.94 -1.20 -12.68
N ALA A 59 7.98 -1.77 -11.47
CA ALA A 59 7.07 -2.84 -11.07
C ALA A 59 5.70 -2.28 -10.63
N PRO A 60 4.65 -3.11 -10.57
CA PRO A 60 3.36 -2.72 -9.99
C PRO A 60 3.50 -2.12 -8.59
N TRP A 61 2.64 -1.17 -8.27
CA TRP A 61 2.61 -0.54 -6.94
C TRP A 61 2.11 -1.47 -5.85
N GLY A 62 1.23 -2.39 -6.23
CA GLY A 62 0.71 -3.48 -5.40
C GLY A 62 0.06 -4.54 -6.25
N PHE A 63 -0.26 -5.68 -5.65
CA PHE A 63 -1.14 -6.68 -6.23
C PHE A 63 -1.72 -7.59 -5.16
N THR A 64 -2.94 -8.05 -5.38
CA THR A 64 -3.64 -9.02 -4.53
C THR A 64 -3.59 -10.40 -5.15
N ARG A 65 -3.37 -11.42 -4.33
CA ARG A 65 -3.55 -12.82 -4.70
C ARG A 65 -4.50 -13.50 -3.72
N MET A 66 -5.63 -13.96 -4.24
CA MET A 66 -6.54 -14.82 -3.49
C MET A 66 -5.93 -16.22 -3.38
N ILE A 67 -5.95 -16.83 -2.20
CA ILE A 67 -5.50 -18.19 -1.97
C ILE A 67 -6.75 -19.07 -1.83
N GLY A 68 -6.77 -20.16 -2.57
CA GLY A 68 -7.80 -21.18 -2.50
C GLY A 68 -8.75 -21.19 -3.68
N SER A 69 -8.92 -22.38 -4.27
CA SER A 69 -10.03 -22.69 -5.14
C SER A 69 -11.33 -22.65 -4.33
N LYS A 70 -12.45 -22.26 -4.93
CA LYS A 70 -13.78 -22.38 -4.33
C LYS A 70 -13.97 -23.80 -3.78
N GLY A 71 -13.84 -23.99 -2.45
CA GLY A 71 -14.07 -25.27 -1.80
C GLY A 71 -13.10 -25.65 -0.69
N GLU A 72 -12.00 -24.93 -0.50
CA GLU A 72 -11.11 -25.13 0.65
C GLU A 72 -11.49 -24.21 1.80
N GLU A 73 -11.30 -24.67 3.01
CA GLU A 73 -11.87 -24.14 4.25
C GLU A 73 -11.82 -22.61 4.37
N VAL A 74 -12.95 -22.03 4.74
CA VAL A 74 -13.16 -20.63 5.10
C VAL A 74 -12.14 -20.20 6.14
N GLY A 75 -11.05 -19.51 5.72
CA GLY A 75 -10.10 -19.00 6.72
C GLY A 75 -8.86 -18.31 6.20
N ASP A 76 -8.41 -18.54 4.98
CA ASP A 76 -7.16 -17.92 4.53
C ASP A 76 -7.40 -16.53 3.94
N LYS A 77 -6.86 -15.53 4.65
CA LYS A 77 -6.81 -14.16 4.15
C LYS A 77 -6.00 -14.10 2.85
N PRO A 78 -6.42 -13.29 1.86
CA PRO A 78 -5.63 -13.06 0.65
C PRO A 78 -4.26 -12.50 0.99
N PHE A 79 -3.29 -12.69 0.10
CA PHE A 79 -2.01 -11.99 0.16
C PHE A 79 -2.08 -10.70 -0.65
N VAL A 80 -1.51 -9.65 -0.09
CA VAL A 80 -1.31 -8.37 -0.77
C VAL A 80 0.16 -8.01 -0.72
N ALA A 81 0.78 -7.83 -1.87
CA ALA A 81 2.13 -7.28 -1.95
C ALA A 81 2.06 -5.77 -2.17
N ILE A 82 2.82 -5.01 -1.39
CA ILE A 82 3.02 -3.56 -1.55
C ILE A 82 4.46 -3.30 -1.93
N ASN A 83 4.67 -2.61 -3.05
CA ASN A 83 5.99 -2.24 -3.53
C ASN A 83 6.59 -1.10 -2.71
N THR A 84 7.64 -1.37 -1.97
CA THR A 84 8.32 -0.38 -1.12
C THR A 84 9.43 0.40 -1.83
N SER A 85 9.70 0.12 -3.12
CA SER A 85 10.58 0.95 -3.95
C SER A 85 9.92 2.25 -4.42
N ILE A 86 8.61 2.42 -4.20
CA ILE A 86 7.88 3.63 -4.56
C ILE A 86 7.61 4.51 -3.33
N PRO A 87 7.38 5.82 -3.50
CA PRO A 87 7.10 6.73 -2.39
C PRO A 87 5.89 6.30 -1.56
N VAL A 88 5.90 6.66 -0.27
CA VAL A 88 4.87 6.24 0.70
C VAL A 88 3.45 6.66 0.29
N ASP A 89 3.27 7.81 -0.34
CA ASP A 89 1.97 8.26 -0.86
C ASP A 89 1.44 7.36 -2.00
N CYS A 90 2.34 6.81 -2.83
CA CYS A 90 2.01 5.79 -3.83
C CYS A 90 1.66 4.45 -3.16
N GLN A 91 2.39 4.05 -2.10
CA GLN A 91 2.08 2.83 -1.33
C GLN A 91 0.71 2.92 -0.65
N VAL A 92 0.37 4.08 -0.08
CA VAL A 92 -0.95 4.35 0.52
C VAL A 92 -2.05 4.21 -0.52
N PHE A 93 -1.85 4.79 -1.71
CA PHE A 93 -2.81 4.67 -2.80
C PHE A 93 -2.96 3.21 -3.27
N ALA A 94 -1.85 2.48 -3.42
CA ALA A 94 -1.85 1.07 -3.76
C ALA A 94 -2.64 0.24 -2.72
N ALA A 95 -2.40 0.45 -1.43
CA ALA A 95 -3.12 -0.26 -0.38
C ALA A 95 -4.65 -0.04 -0.44
N ALA A 96 -5.09 1.20 -0.70
CA ALA A 96 -6.51 1.50 -0.88
C ALA A 96 -7.10 0.88 -2.17
N HIS A 97 -6.30 0.79 -3.23
CA HIS A 97 -6.65 0.13 -4.47
C HIS A 97 -6.85 -1.37 -4.27
N GLU A 98 -5.92 -2.04 -3.57
CA GLU A 98 -6.02 -3.46 -3.28
C GLU A 98 -7.20 -3.80 -2.35
N LEU A 99 -7.57 -2.89 -1.42
CA LEU A 99 -8.77 -3.04 -0.62
C LEU A 99 -10.05 -3.11 -1.47
N TYR A 100 -10.11 -2.40 -2.61
CA TYR A 100 -11.24 -2.54 -3.53
C TYR A 100 -11.35 -3.96 -4.07
N HIS A 101 -10.25 -4.54 -4.54
CA HIS A 101 -10.23 -5.91 -5.05
C HIS A 101 -10.66 -6.93 -3.99
N ILE A 102 -10.20 -6.76 -2.75
CA ILE A 102 -10.58 -7.64 -1.64
C ILE A 102 -12.08 -7.56 -1.32
N TRP A 103 -12.66 -6.35 -1.34
CA TRP A 103 -14.03 -6.15 -0.88
C TRP A 103 -15.09 -6.31 -1.99
N TYR A 104 -14.73 -6.08 -3.24
CA TYR A 104 -15.72 -5.91 -4.32
C TYR A 104 -15.39 -6.66 -5.61
N ASP A 105 -14.25 -7.33 -5.70
CA ASP A 105 -13.88 -8.08 -6.89
C ASP A 105 -13.92 -9.59 -6.63
N ASP A 106 -14.96 -10.25 -7.17
CA ASP A 106 -15.13 -11.70 -7.02
C ASP A 106 -14.11 -12.55 -7.82
N LYS A 107 -13.29 -11.92 -8.65
CA LYS A 107 -12.40 -12.57 -9.62
C LYS A 107 -10.96 -12.09 -9.52
N ALA A 108 -10.44 -11.88 -8.34
CA ALA A 108 -9.06 -11.47 -8.16
C ALA A 108 -8.07 -12.57 -8.59
N ASP A 109 -8.02 -12.86 -9.89
CA ASP A 109 -6.82 -13.38 -10.53
C ASP A 109 -5.79 -12.24 -10.55
N ILE A 110 -4.50 -12.57 -10.40
CA ILE A 110 -3.42 -11.59 -10.34
C ILE A 110 -3.52 -10.63 -11.52
N VAL A 111 -4.03 -9.44 -11.28
CA VAL A 111 -3.94 -8.33 -12.23
C VAL A 111 -2.94 -7.34 -11.64
N PRO A 112 -1.74 -7.21 -12.20
CA PRO A 112 -0.78 -6.24 -11.72
C PRO A 112 -1.32 -4.83 -11.95
N ALA A 113 -1.49 -4.07 -10.88
CA ALA A 113 -1.86 -2.67 -10.94
C ALA A 113 -0.73 -1.87 -11.60
N THR A 114 -0.83 -1.62 -12.89
CA THR A 114 -0.01 -0.65 -13.60
C THR A 114 -0.73 0.68 -13.60
N LEU A 115 -0.48 1.49 -12.57
CA LEU A 115 -1.21 2.73 -12.28
C LEU A 115 -0.93 3.90 -13.24
N LEU A 116 -0.14 3.70 -14.30
CA LEU A 116 0.36 4.80 -15.14
C LEU A 116 -0.23 4.90 -16.55
N ASP A 117 -0.94 3.88 -17.05
CA ASP A 117 -1.50 3.92 -18.40
C ASP A 117 -3.02 3.64 -18.42
N GLU A 118 -3.80 4.73 -18.39
CA GLU A 118 -5.26 4.68 -18.49
C GLU A 118 -5.79 4.05 -19.80
N SER A 119 -4.93 3.85 -20.79
CA SER A 119 -5.32 3.35 -22.12
C SER A 119 -5.51 1.83 -22.18
N HIS A 120 -4.95 1.09 -21.22
CA HIS A 120 -4.95 -0.38 -21.17
C HIS A 120 -5.59 -0.95 -19.90
N GLU A 121 -6.08 -0.10 -18.98
CA GLU A 121 -6.71 -0.55 -17.74
C GLU A 121 -8.04 -1.27 -18.01
N GLY A 122 -8.21 -2.42 -17.41
CA GLY A 122 -9.49 -3.13 -17.36
C GLY A 122 -10.52 -2.31 -16.56
N ARG A 123 -11.82 -2.55 -16.77
CA ARG A 123 -12.89 -1.81 -16.10
C ARG A 123 -12.82 -1.90 -14.57
N ASN A 124 -12.34 -3.03 -14.02
CA ASN A 124 -12.16 -3.21 -12.58
C ASN A 124 -11.03 -2.35 -12.04
N GLU A 125 -9.94 -2.19 -12.77
CA GLU A 125 -8.83 -1.31 -12.42
C GLU A 125 -9.27 0.16 -12.33
N LEU A 126 -10.09 0.62 -13.32
CA LEU A 126 -10.67 1.96 -13.27
C LEU A 126 -11.57 2.16 -12.03
N LYS A 127 -12.34 1.13 -11.65
CA LYS A 127 -13.16 1.16 -10.44
C LYS A 127 -12.30 1.17 -9.18
N ALA A 128 -11.25 0.34 -9.11
CA ALA A 128 -10.33 0.28 -7.99
C ALA A 128 -9.59 1.61 -7.79
N ASN A 129 -9.10 2.22 -8.88
CA ASN A 129 -8.48 3.54 -8.86
C ASN A 129 -9.45 4.62 -8.39
N ARG A 130 -10.70 4.58 -8.88
CA ARG A 130 -11.73 5.53 -8.46
C ARG A 130 -12.11 5.34 -7.00
N PHE A 131 -12.30 4.10 -6.57
CA PHE A 131 -12.59 3.77 -5.18
C PHE A 131 -11.48 4.25 -4.25
N ALA A 132 -10.22 3.98 -4.56
CA ALA A 132 -9.07 4.42 -3.77
C ALA A 132 -9.05 5.96 -3.61
N ALA A 133 -9.32 6.71 -4.68
CA ALA A 133 -9.41 8.16 -4.62
C ALA A 133 -10.56 8.66 -3.73
N GLU A 134 -11.75 8.03 -3.80
CA GLU A 134 -12.90 8.36 -2.95
C GLU A 134 -12.66 7.99 -1.49
N PHE A 135 -12.00 6.84 -1.23
CA PHE A 135 -11.74 6.31 0.09
C PHE A 135 -10.68 7.11 0.85
N LEU A 136 -9.59 7.48 0.18
CA LEU A 136 -8.49 8.25 0.78
C LEU A 136 -8.80 9.74 0.87
N VAL A 137 -9.58 10.28 -0.08
CA VAL A 137 -9.85 11.72 -0.20
C VAL A 137 -11.35 11.93 -0.34
N ASP A 138 -12.09 11.80 0.78
CA ASP A 138 -13.53 12.09 0.80
C ASP A 138 -13.78 13.55 0.39
N ALA A 139 -14.79 13.76 -0.45
CA ALA A 139 -15.06 15.08 -1.02
C ALA A 139 -15.47 16.13 0.03
N ALA A 140 -16.20 15.72 1.08
CA ALA A 140 -16.61 16.65 2.14
C ALA A 140 -15.44 17.03 3.01
N LEU A 141 -14.62 16.04 3.41
CA LEU A 141 -13.41 16.27 4.19
C LEU A 141 -12.40 17.14 3.41
N LEU A 142 -12.21 16.88 2.11
CA LEU A 142 -11.32 17.69 1.28
C LEU A 142 -11.77 19.16 1.24
N ARG A 143 -13.07 19.44 1.10
CA ARG A 143 -13.59 20.81 1.12
C ARG A 143 -13.40 21.47 2.47
N GLN A 144 -13.59 20.74 3.56
CA GLN A 144 -13.34 21.22 4.92
C GLN A 144 -11.88 21.57 5.13
N GLU A 145 -10.95 20.72 4.71
CA GLU A 145 -9.52 21.00 4.80
C GLU A 145 -9.10 22.20 3.94
N MET A 146 -9.66 22.32 2.73
CA MET A 146 -9.42 23.50 1.89
C MET A 146 -9.85 24.79 2.62
N GLU A 147 -10.99 24.78 3.29
CA GLU A 147 -11.47 25.94 4.07
C GLU A 147 -10.54 26.25 5.24
N LEU A 148 -10.12 25.25 6.01
CA LEU A 148 -9.17 25.39 7.12
C LEU A 148 -7.82 25.97 6.70
N TYR A 149 -7.32 25.57 5.51
CA TYR A 149 -6.07 26.08 4.96
C TYR A 149 -6.24 27.39 4.17
N GLY A 150 -7.45 27.96 4.09
CA GLY A 150 -7.73 29.18 3.32
C GLY A 150 -7.54 29.01 1.80
N ILE A 151 -7.69 27.79 1.29
CA ILE A 151 -7.53 27.46 -0.14
C ILE A 151 -8.82 27.77 -0.90
N SER A 152 -8.75 28.77 -1.77
CA SER A 152 -9.90 29.16 -2.59
C SER A 152 -9.98 28.33 -3.88
N PRO A 153 -11.13 27.70 -4.18
CA PRO A 153 -11.34 26.92 -5.41
C PRO A 153 -10.98 27.69 -6.69
N ASN A 154 -11.32 28.99 -6.74
CA ASN A 154 -11.14 29.82 -7.93
C ASN A 154 -9.67 30.25 -8.18
N LYS A 155 -8.77 30.05 -7.22
CA LYS A 155 -7.38 30.53 -7.26
C LYS A 155 -6.38 29.46 -6.82
N ILE A 156 -6.74 28.19 -6.97
CA ILE A 156 -5.89 27.08 -6.54
C ILE A 156 -4.54 27.10 -7.25
N THR A 157 -3.48 26.89 -6.51
CA THR A 157 -2.10 26.90 -6.99
C THR A 157 -1.45 25.53 -6.83
N ILE A 158 -0.28 25.32 -7.46
CA ILE A 158 0.52 24.09 -7.26
C ILE A 158 0.86 23.91 -5.77
N LYS A 159 1.16 25.01 -5.05
CA LYS A 159 1.44 24.97 -3.61
C LYS A 159 0.27 24.35 -2.84
N ASP A 160 -0.95 24.81 -3.13
CA ASP A 160 -2.16 24.34 -2.43
C ASP A 160 -2.39 22.85 -2.70
N ILE A 161 -2.22 22.40 -3.95
CA ILE A 161 -2.33 21.00 -4.34
C ILE A 161 -1.29 20.14 -3.61
N LEU A 162 -0.05 20.63 -3.49
CA LEU A 162 1.02 19.93 -2.77
C LEU A 162 0.74 19.82 -1.27
N ILE A 163 0.19 20.87 -0.66
CA ILE A 163 -0.23 20.86 0.76
C ILE A 163 -1.33 19.79 0.95
N LEU A 164 -2.38 19.82 0.12
CA LEU A 164 -3.48 18.86 0.20
C LEU A 164 -3.00 17.42 -0.07
N ALA A 165 -2.17 17.21 -1.09
CA ALA A 165 -1.60 15.90 -1.39
C ALA A 165 -0.76 15.34 -0.24
N SER A 166 0.03 16.20 0.43
CA SER A 166 0.81 15.82 1.61
C SER A 166 -0.07 15.52 2.82
N LEU A 167 -1.11 16.30 3.04
CA LEU A 167 -2.05 16.13 4.14
C LEU A 167 -2.79 14.78 4.05
N PHE A 168 -3.32 14.46 2.87
CA PHE A 168 -4.03 13.20 2.62
C PHE A 168 -3.10 12.01 2.34
N ILE A 169 -1.80 12.24 2.23
CA ILE A 169 -0.78 11.24 1.86
C ILE A 169 -1.18 10.51 0.58
N VAL A 170 -1.41 11.26 -0.47
CA VAL A 170 -1.73 10.74 -1.81
C VAL A 170 -0.82 11.37 -2.87
N PRO A 171 -0.56 10.68 -4.00
CA PRO A 171 0.24 11.24 -5.07
C PRO A 171 -0.33 12.57 -5.58
N TYR A 172 0.55 13.51 -5.95
CA TYR A 172 0.17 14.80 -6.52
C TYR A 172 -0.84 14.66 -7.66
N ARG A 173 -0.60 13.72 -8.58
CA ARG A 173 -1.50 13.46 -9.73
C ARG A 173 -2.88 12.98 -9.30
N THR A 174 -2.95 12.19 -8.24
CA THR A 174 -4.23 11.75 -7.64
C THR A 174 -4.99 12.95 -7.07
N MET A 175 -4.33 13.84 -6.33
CA MET A 175 -4.97 15.03 -5.78
C MET A 175 -5.48 15.96 -6.89
N VAL A 176 -4.72 16.17 -7.97
CA VAL A 176 -5.17 16.96 -9.13
C VAL A 176 -6.44 16.37 -9.76
N LYS A 177 -6.45 15.05 -10.00
CA LYS A 177 -7.63 14.35 -10.54
C LYS A 177 -8.82 14.52 -9.59
N ARG A 178 -8.59 14.34 -8.29
CA ARG A 178 -9.63 14.42 -7.27
C ARG A 178 -10.26 15.80 -7.18
N LEU A 179 -9.47 16.87 -7.24
CA LEU A 179 -9.98 18.25 -7.25
C LEU A 179 -10.86 18.54 -8.47
N GLN A 180 -10.54 17.95 -9.63
CA GLN A 180 -11.39 18.07 -10.82
C GLN A 180 -12.68 17.26 -10.69
N GLU A 181 -12.63 16.06 -10.09
CA GLU A 181 -13.79 15.20 -9.87
C GLU A 181 -14.84 15.80 -8.93
N ILE A 182 -14.43 16.67 -8.02
CA ILE A 182 -15.33 17.40 -7.11
C ILE A 182 -15.61 18.84 -7.57
N ASP A 183 -15.32 19.16 -8.84
CA ASP A 183 -15.55 20.45 -9.47
C ASP A 183 -14.86 21.65 -8.79
N VAL A 184 -13.70 21.43 -8.17
CA VAL A 184 -12.86 22.50 -7.61
C VAL A 184 -11.98 23.13 -8.69
N ILE A 185 -11.52 22.34 -9.66
CA ILE A 185 -10.79 22.80 -10.83
C ILE A 185 -11.46 22.29 -12.10
N ASP A 186 -11.38 23.08 -13.18
CA ASP A 186 -11.86 22.67 -14.49
C ASP A 186 -10.88 21.75 -15.24
N THR A 187 -11.28 21.21 -16.36
CA THR A 187 -10.46 20.32 -17.19
C THR A 187 -9.18 20.98 -17.67
N LYS A 188 -9.22 22.27 -18.02
CA LYS A 188 -8.06 23.02 -18.48
C LYS A 188 -6.99 23.16 -17.38
N ASN A 189 -7.42 23.46 -16.16
CA ASN A 189 -6.53 23.53 -15.00
C ASN A 189 -5.98 22.15 -14.64
N LYS A 190 -6.81 21.09 -14.69
CA LYS A 190 -6.35 19.70 -14.52
C LYS A 190 -5.21 19.38 -15.49
N GLU A 191 -5.42 19.62 -16.79
CA GLU A 191 -4.40 19.35 -17.82
C GLU A 191 -3.12 20.13 -17.55
N ARG A 192 -3.23 21.42 -17.22
CA ARG A 192 -2.08 22.27 -16.88
C ARG A 192 -1.30 21.70 -15.68
N PHE A 193 -1.97 21.30 -14.61
CA PHE A 193 -1.30 20.75 -13.44
C PHE A 193 -0.70 19.36 -13.69
N LEU A 194 -1.36 18.51 -14.48
CA LEU A 194 -0.84 17.19 -14.83
C LEU A 194 0.34 17.26 -15.83
N ALA A 195 0.50 18.37 -16.57
CA ALA A 195 1.63 18.58 -17.46
C ALA A 195 2.96 18.87 -16.73
N GLU A 196 2.91 19.17 -15.43
CA GLU A 196 4.13 19.37 -14.64
C GLU A 196 4.92 18.06 -14.52
N SER A 197 6.23 18.13 -14.76
CA SER A 197 7.13 17.00 -14.60
C SER A 197 7.37 16.68 -13.11
N ASP A 198 7.70 15.44 -12.81
CA ASP A 198 8.00 15.02 -11.42
C ASP A 198 9.23 15.78 -10.88
N GLU A 199 10.19 16.14 -11.73
CA GLU A 199 11.32 17.00 -11.36
C GLU A 199 10.87 18.41 -10.94
N ASN A 200 9.92 19.01 -11.67
CA ASN A 200 9.34 20.30 -11.30
C ASN A 200 8.54 20.20 -9.99
N ILE A 201 7.77 19.15 -9.82
CA ILE A 201 7.03 18.89 -8.57
C ILE A 201 7.98 18.79 -7.38
N ALA A 202 9.11 18.07 -7.52
CA ALA A 202 10.12 18.00 -6.47
C ALA A 202 10.74 19.38 -6.14
N LYS A 203 11.00 20.22 -7.17
CA LYS A 203 11.46 21.59 -6.97
C LYS A 203 10.43 22.45 -6.24
N TYR A 204 9.15 22.35 -6.59
CA TYR A 204 8.06 23.07 -5.92
C TYR A 204 7.92 22.61 -4.46
N ARG A 205 8.01 21.31 -4.16
CA ARG A 205 7.99 20.80 -2.77
C ARG A 205 9.10 21.45 -1.92
N LYS A 206 10.33 21.49 -2.44
CA LYS A 206 11.46 22.17 -1.79
C LYS A 206 11.19 23.67 -1.60
N ARG A 207 10.72 24.35 -2.65
CA ARG A 207 10.43 25.79 -2.62
C ARG A 207 9.38 26.17 -1.57
N TYR A 208 8.37 25.33 -1.39
CA TYR A 208 7.26 25.62 -0.49
C TYR A 208 7.37 24.89 0.86
N SER A 209 8.51 24.24 1.12
CA SER A 209 8.75 23.47 2.36
C SER A 209 7.67 22.39 2.61
N VAL A 210 7.14 21.79 1.54
CA VAL A 210 6.24 20.64 1.63
C VAL A 210 7.06 19.36 1.62
N PRO A 211 6.83 18.42 2.55
CA PRO A 211 7.58 17.17 2.60
C PRO A 211 7.59 16.42 1.26
N ILE A 212 8.75 15.89 0.91
CA ILE A 212 8.89 14.98 -0.25
C ILE A 212 8.56 13.58 0.27
N PRO A 213 7.59 12.87 -0.32
CA PRO A 213 7.35 11.49 0.05
C PRO A 213 8.58 10.63 -0.23
N GLU A 214 9.03 9.92 0.77
CA GLU A 214 10.21 9.06 0.68
C GLU A 214 9.81 7.61 0.39
N THR A 215 10.73 6.84 -0.15
CA THR A 215 10.64 5.38 -0.23
C THR A 215 11.20 4.82 1.07
N ASP A 216 10.56 3.83 1.67
CA ASP A 216 11.10 3.20 2.88
C ASP A 216 11.91 1.93 2.59
N GLY A 217 11.75 1.35 1.38
CA GLY A 217 12.48 0.16 0.94
C GLY A 217 12.36 -1.04 1.88
N ARG A 218 11.42 -0.99 2.82
CA ARG A 218 11.29 -2.02 3.87
C ARG A 218 10.93 -3.37 3.27
N ILE A 219 11.47 -4.42 3.89
CA ILE A 219 11.05 -5.79 3.69
C ILE A 219 10.36 -6.24 4.97
N ALA A 220 9.08 -6.56 4.88
CA ALA A 220 8.32 -7.07 6.02
C ALA A 220 7.18 -7.96 5.51
N MET A 221 6.88 -8.98 6.29
CA MET A 221 5.70 -9.83 6.06
C MET A 221 4.91 -9.85 7.36
N ASP A 222 3.60 -9.70 7.23
CA ASP A 222 2.68 -9.74 8.36
C ASP A 222 2.85 -11.06 9.13
N ASN A 223 3.04 -10.96 10.45
CA ASN A 223 3.27 -12.06 11.38
C ASN A 223 4.54 -12.91 11.16
N MET A 224 5.41 -12.62 10.19
CA MET A 224 6.57 -13.46 9.92
C MET A 224 7.53 -13.51 11.11
N VAL A 225 7.80 -12.36 11.73
CA VAL A 225 8.69 -12.25 12.90
C VAL A 225 8.11 -13.03 14.08
N GLU A 226 6.84 -12.82 14.39
CA GLU A 226 6.13 -13.52 15.46
C GLU A 226 6.12 -15.03 15.23
N LEU A 227 5.78 -15.47 14.02
CA LEU A 227 5.75 -16.90 13.67
C LEU A 227 7.15 -17.53 13.72
N ALA A 228 8.19 -16.80 13.27
CA ALA A 228 9.55 -17.31 13.33
C ALA A 228 10.04 -17.48 14.78
N VAL A 229 9.77 -16.48 15.63
CA VAL A 229 10.11 -16.58 17.08
C VAL A 229 9.33 -17.71 17.74
N SER A 230 8.03 -17.78 17.52
CA SER A 230 7.19 -18.86 18.09
C SER A 230 7.63 -20.25 17.62
N ALA A 231 8.01 -20.39 16.35
CA ALA A 231 8.53 -21.66 15.83
C ALA A 231 9.87 -22.05 16.45
N TYR A 232 10.74 -21.07 16.73
CA TYR A 232 12.00 -21.31 17.43
C TYR A 232 11.77 -21.69 18.90
N GLU A 233 10.91 -20.96 19.62
CA GLU A 233 10.55 -21.28 21.00
C GLU A 233 9.88 -22.64 21.16
N ALA A 234 9.18 -23.09 20.12
CA ALA A 234 8.58 -24.42 20.03
C ALA A 234 9.57 -25.51 19.52
N GLU A 235 10.85 -25.18 19.34
CA GLU A 235 11.91 -26.08 18.83
C GLU A 235 11.62 -26.67 17.42
N LEU A 236 10.79 -25.99 16.63
CA LEU A 236 10.45 -26.42 15.26
C LEU A 236 11.48 -25.99 14.21
N ILE A 237 12.28 -24.98 14.53
CA ILE A 237 13.35 -24.46 13.66
C ILE A 237 14.62 -24.24 14.48
N THR A 238 15.79 -24.27 13.81
CA THR A 238 17.08 -23.97 14.43
C THR A 238 17.30 -22.48 14.63
N TYR A 239 18.31 -22.12 15.44
CA TYR A 239 18.71 -20.71 15.64
C TYR A 239 19.15 -20.05 14.33
N GLU A 240 19.93 -20.75 13.49
CA GLU A 240 20.38 -20.24 12.19
C GLU A 240 19.19 -20.00 11.24
N LYS A 241 18.15 -20.84 11.33
CA LYS A 241 16.94 -20.65 10.55
C LYS A 241 16.14 -19.45 11.04
N LEU A 242 16.07 -19.24 12.35
CA LEU A 242 15.48 -18.03 12.94
C LEU A 242 16.23 -16.78 12.47
N GLU A 243 17.58 -16.77 12.60
CA GLU A 243 18.42 -15.67 12.16
C GLU A 243 18.18 -15.32 10.68
N TYR A 244 18.14 -16.34 9.81
CA TYR A 244 17.81 -16.17 8.41
C TYR A 244 16.43 -15.52 8.20
N LEU A 245 15.39 -16.00 8.87
CA LEU A 245 14.03 -15.48 8.73
C LEU A 245 13.94 -14.02 9.24
N LEU A 246 14.58 -13.70 10.35
CA LEU A 246 14.61 -12.35 10.88
C LEU A 246 15.41 -11.39 9.99
N SER A 247 16.49 -11.87 9.36
CA SER A 247 17.29 -11.08 8.43
C SER A 247 16.51 -10.56 7.23
N VAL A 248 15.47 -11.28 6.81
CA VAL A 248 14.53 -10.83 5.74
C VAL A 248 13.83 -9.52 6.11
N SER A 249 13.55 -9.32 7.41
CA SER A 249 12.96 -8.08 7.95
C SER A 249 14.03 -7.12 8.51
N SER A 250 15.31 -7.35 8.18
CA SER A 250 16.46 -6.57 8.69
C SER A 250 16.56 -6.57 10.23
N LEU A 251 16.10 -7.65 10.86
CA LEU A 251 16.17 -7.89 12.31
C LEU A 251 17.21 -8.98 12.63
N LYS A 252 17.72 -8.93 13.87
CA LYS A 252 18.54 -9.97 14.47
C LYS A 252 17.77 -10.65 15.61
N PRO A 253 18.15 -11.87 16.03
CA PRO A 253 17.51 -12.54 17.17
C PRO A 253 17.50 -11.70 18.45
N GLU A 254 18.56 -10.92 18.69
CA GLU A 254 18.69 -10.01 19.84
C GLU A 254 17.61 -8.91 19.84
N ASP A 255 17.22 -8.40 18.66
CA ASP A 255 16.20 -7.35 18.51
C ASP A 255 14.80 -7.83 18.94
N VAL A 256 14.59 -9.13 18.93
CA VAL A 256 13.34 -9.79 19.36
C VAL A 256 13.48 -10.54 20.68
N GLY A 257 14.59 -10.31 21.41
CA GLY A 257 14.83 -10.85 22.76
C GLY A 257 15.34 -12.30 22.80
N VAL A 258 15.68 -12.89 21.66
CA VAL A 258 16.24 -14.25 21.59
C VAL A 258 17.75 -14.18 21.71
N LYS A 259 18.31 -14.96 22.65
CA LYS A 259 19.76 -15.04 22.85
C LYS A 259 20.35 -16.18 22.02
N GLU A 260 21.59 -15.99 21.58
CA GLU A 260 22.36 -17.04 20.91
C GLU A 260 22.50 -18.25 21.86
N PRO A 261 22.17 -19.46 21.39
CA PRO A 261 22.39 -20.66 22.19
C PRO A 261 23.88 -20.88 22.46
N PRO A 262 24.24 -21.45 23.62
CA PRO A 262 25.64 -21.74 23.92
C PRO A 262 26.19 -22.69 22.86
N VAL A 263 27.34 -22.33 22.30
CA VAL A 263 28.07 -23.18 21.34
C VAL A 263 28.46 -24.47 22.04
N HIS A 264 27.85 -25.57 21.70
CA HIS A 264 28.32 -26.88 22.10
C HIS A 264 29.67 -27.14 21.40
N LYS A 265 30.75 -27.02 22.15
CA LYS A 265 32.04 -27.48 21.62
C LYS A 265 31.95 -28.99 21.48
N PHE A 266 32.22 -29.47 20.28
CA PHE A 266 32.44 -30.91 20.10
C PHE A 266 33.59 -31.35 21.04
N PRO A 267 33.45 -32.53 21.70
CA PRO A 267 34.53 -33.05 22.51
C PRO A 267 35.83 -33.11 21.67
N SER A 268 36.93 -32.74 22.23
CA SER A 268 38.25 -32.91 21.60
C SER A 268 38.53 -34.39 21.36
N ASP A 269 39.45 -34.70 20.44
CA ASP A 269 39.83 -36.10 20.18
C ASP A 269 40.27 -36.81 21.47
N GLU A 270 40.96 -36.10 22.39
CA GLU A 270 41.36 -36.61 23.71
C GLU A 270 40.17 -36.91 24.63
N GLU A 271 39.10 -36.13 24.59
CA GLU A 271 37.84 -36.35 25.33
C GLU A 271 37.03 -37.50 24.74
N LEU A 272 37.06 -37.66 23.40
CA LEU A 272 36.41 -38.78 22.71
C LEU A 272 37.14 -40.10 23.03
N ASP A 273 38.48 -40.11 23.03
CA ASP A 273 39.27 -41.29 23.37
C ASP A 273 39.04 -41.70 24.84
N SER A 274 38.87 -40.74 25.76
CA SER A 274 38.58 -41.05 27.17
C SER A 274 37.18 -41.64 27.40
N ILE A 275 36.21 -41.27 26.58
CA ILE A 275 34.83 -41.81 26.63
C ILE A 275 34.75 -43.21 26.00
N MET A 276 35.67 -43.54 25.08
CA MET A 276 35.71 -44.87 24.45
C MET A 276 36.51 -45.89 25.25
N ASP A 277 37.33 -45.46 26.25
CA ASP A 277 38.10 -46.32 27.15
C ASP A 277 37.35 -46.71 28.46
N GLU A 278 36.12 -46.17 28.70
CA GLU A 278 35.20 -46.60 29.78
C GLU A 278 34.20 -47.65 29.25
#